data_a6d4cc7122557067af28b42e7616b292
#
_entry.id   a6d4cc7122557067af28b42e7616b292
#
_cell.length_a   1.000
_cell.length_b   1.000
_cell.length_c   1.000
_cell.angle_alpha   90.00
_cell.angle_beta   90.00
_cell.angle_gamma   90.00
#
_symmetry.space_group_name_H-M   'P 1'
#
loop_
_entity.id
_entity.type
_entity.pdbx_description
1 polymer ?
#
loop_
_entity_poly.entity_id
_entity_poly.type
_entity_poly.pdbx_seq_one_letter_code
_entity_poly.pdbx_strand_id
1 'polypeptide(L)'
;RQLADSHFNFKDTTISYPKFVGFLVDVYNWGDEFFNGTDPEYVQGTGRRWKVLLKNDNWLDSYLMDFDHMNMRMMSDIYMGAGVYVQYMAVSVGYMLDMSNIIGNKPMNHKKLEFGFNCQRFNVEAFYNENTGGTYLRSFGDYKGGRLIRKEFPGLKLKQYGIHGYYFFNNREYSNGAAYSYSRIQKRSAGSFILGFGYSNLDINLDFRTLPYPLKLFMKIPIQPYVFHYDTYNLLIGYGYNWVFKRNFLFNITALPTIGIN
;
A
#
# COMPACT_ATOMS: atom_id res chain seq x y z
N ARG A 1 30.89 4.32 29.51
CA ARG A 1 29.83 4.38 30.56
C ARG A 1 28.64 5.26 30.13
N GLN A 2 28.87 6.44 29.53
CA GLN A 2 27.77 7.35 29.10
C GLN A 2 26.89 6.80 28.00
N LEU A 3 27.42 5.97 27.08
CA LEU A 3 26.63 5.33 25.99
C LEU A 3 25.64 4.26 26.47
N ALA A 4 25.76 3.80 27.71
CA ALA A 4 24.86 2.80 28.30
C ALA A 4 23.73 3.43 29.13
N ASP A 5 23.70 4.76 29.22
CA ASP A 5 22.67 5.47 29.99
C ASP A 5 21.38 5.57 29.16
N SER A 6 20.26 5.19 29.76
CA SER A 6 18.94 5.22 29.12
C SER A 6 18.46 6.64 28.73
N HIS A 7 19.14 7.68 29.25
CA HIS A 7 18.86 9.09 28.97
C HIS A 7 19.84 9.71 27.95
N PHE A 8 20.72 8.92 27.35
CA PHE A 8 21.69 9.41 26.39
C PHE A 8 21.03 9.99 25.13
N ASN A 9 21.32 11.24 24.82
CA ASN A 9 20.78 11.96 23.67
C ASN A 9 21.92 12.42 22.75
N PHE A 10 21.96 11.88 21.53
CA PHE A 10 22.93 12.27 20.50
C PHE A 10 22.83 13.75 20.07
N LYS A 11 21.70 14.40 20.37
CA LYS A 11 21.48 15.84 20.09
C LYS A 11 22.03 16.76 21.19
N ASP A 12 22.60 16.21 22.25
CA ASP A 12 23.19 17.00 23.34
C ASP A 12 24.56 17.56 22.90
N THR A 13 24.61 18.84 22.61
CA THR A 13 25.81 19.56 22.18
C THR A 13 26.85 19.78 23.30
N THR A 14 26.50 19.48 24.55
CA THR A 14 27.42 19.62 25.71
C THR A 14 28.39 18.45 25.83
N ILE A 15 28.13 17.35 25.13
CA ILE A 15 28.96 16.15 25.19
C ILE A 15 30.09 16.24 24.18
N SER A 16 31.35 16.21 24.69
CA SER A 16 32.53 16.13 23.83
C SER A 16 32.79 14.68 23.42
N TYR A 17 32.79 14.43 22.13
CA TYR A 17 33.05 13.10 21.56
C TYR A 17 34.50 13.01 21.02
N PRO A 18 35.13 11.80 21.05
CA PRO A 18 36.34 11.56 20.25
C PRO A 18 36.06 11.84 18.77
N LYS A 19 37.05 12.31 18.00
CA LYS A 19 36.86 12.78 16.61
C LYS A 19 36.06 11.83 15.72
N PHE A 20 36.31 10.52 15.79
CA PHE A 20 35.57 9.52 14.99
C PHE A 20 34.10 9.39 15.43
N VAL A 21 33.86 9.38 16.75
CA VAL A 21 32.48 9.30 17.30
C VAL A 21 31.74 10.60 17.02
N GLY A 22 32.41 11.76 17.12
CA GLY A 22 31.85 13.05 16.74
C GLY A 22 31.37 13.05 15.28
N PHE A 23 32.21 12.59 14.36
CA PHE A 23 31.81 12.46 12.95
C PHE A 23 30.56 11.60 12.77
N LEU A 24 30.47 10.44 13.45
CA LEU A 24 29.25 9.57 13.37
C LEU A 24 28.02 10.25 13.96
N VAL A 25 28.17 11.01 15.05
CA VAL A 25 27.10 11.80 15.66
C VAL A 25 26.64 12.92 14.72
N ASP A 26 27.56 13.60 14.06
CA ASP A 26 27.23 14.65 13.09
C ASP A 26 26.50 14.09 11.87
N VAL A 27 26.96 12.96 11.33
CA VAL A 27 26.27 12.25 10.24
C VAL A 27 24.86 11.81 10.67
N TYR A 28 24.72 11.27 11.88
CA TYR A 28 23.41 10.88 12.42
C TYR A 28 22.48 12.10 12.58
N ASN A 29 22.96 13.19 13.16
CA ASN A 29 22.16 14.39 13.38
C ASN A 29 21.79 15.07 12.05
N TRP A 30 22.73 15.12 11.10
CA TRP A 30 22.45 15.59 9.75
C TRP A 30 21.37 14.71 9.07
N GLY A 31 21.52 13.39 9.17
CA GLY A 31 20.54 12.46 8.61
C GLY A 31 19.17 12.62 9.26
N ASP A 32 19.09 12.71 10.59
CA ASP A 32 17.83 12.89 11.28
C ASP A 32 17.14 14.22 10.90
N GLU A 33 17.90 15.32 10.82
CA GLU A 33 17.37 16.61 10.36
C GLU A 33 16.95 16.56 8.88
N PHE A 34 17.73 15.91 8.04
CA PHE A 34 17.40 15.77 6.62
C PHE A 34 16.11 14.95 6.41
N PHE A 35 15.98 13.82 7.08
CA PHE A 35 14.85 12.91 6.89
C PHE A 35 13.61 13.29 7.70
N ASN A 36 13.78 13.82 8.91
CA ASN A 36 12.74 14.01 9.90
C ASN A 36 12.59 15.45 10.40
N GLY A 37 13.41 16.40 9.90
CA GLY A 37 13.34 17.79 10.31
C GLY A 37 11.96 18.39 10.09
N THR A 38 11.39 19.02 11.12
CA THR A 38 10.07 19.65 11.10
C THR A 38 10.14 21.02 11.75
N ASP A 39 9.21 21.91 11.37
CA ASP A 39 8.92 23.11 12.13
C ASP A 39 8.07 22.74 13.37
N PRO A 40 8.58 22.97 14.60
CA PRO A 40 7.86 22.63 15.83
C PRO A 40 6.52 23.38 16.02
N GLU A 41 6.30 24.48 15.32
CA GLU A 41 5.01 25.19 15.31
C GLU A 41 3.94 24.45 14.53
N TYR A 42 4.33 23.70 13.48
CA TYR A 42 3.43 22.97 12.60
C TYR A 42 3.34 21.48 12.94
N VAL A 43 4.46 20.85 13.25
CA VAL A 43 4.52 19.39 13.42
C VAL A 43 5.29 19.02 14.69
N GLN A 44 4.73 18.11 15.46
CA GLN A 44 5.34 17.58 16.66
C GLN A 44 5.43 16.06 16.60
N GLY A 45 6.55 15.49 17.04
CA GLY A 45 6.69 14.05 17.23
C GLY A 45 5.81 13.54 18.37
N THR A 46 5.28 12.34 18.25
CA THR A 46 4.49 11.70 19.32
C THR A 46 5.37 11.18 20.46
N GLY A 47 6.69 11.13 20.29
CA GLY A 47 7.64 10.54 21.26
C GLY A 47 7.58 9.01 21.33
N ARG A 48 6.66 8.38 20.62
CA ARG A 48 6.48 6.92 20.63
C ARG A 48 7.32 6.29 19.56
N ARG A 49 8.20 5.37 19.92
CA ARG A 49 9.05 4.62 18.98
C ARG A 49 8.32 3.43 18.38
N TRP A 50 7.45 2.79 19.15
CA TRP A 50 6.67 1.62 18.75
C TRP A 50 5.22 1.96 18.52
N LYS A 51 4.64 1.35 17.48
CA LYS A 51 3.20 1.36 17.22
C LYS A 51 2.74 0.02 16.72
N VAL A 52 1.56 -0.36 17.15
CA VAL A 52 0.82 -1.50 16.63
C VAL A 52 -0.52 -0.98 16.16
N LEU A 53 -0.86 -1.25 14.91
CA LEU A 53 -2.13 -0.87 14.30
C LEU A 53 -2.85 -2.13 13.85
N LEU A 54 -4.14 -2.19 14.16
CA LEU A 54 -5.05 -3.15 13.56
C LEU A 54 -5.73 -2.47 12.38
N LYS A 55 -5.67 -3.09 11.20
CA LYS A 55 -6.34 -2.60 9.98
C LYS A 55 -7.42 -3.57 9.56
N ASN A 56 -8.51 -3.02 9.09
CA ASN A 56 -9.53 -3.73 8.35
C ASN A 56 -9.67 -3.06 6.98
N ASP A 57 -9.42 -3.81 5.91
CA ASP A 57 -9.60 -3.36 4.53
C ASP A 57 -10.62 -4.28 3.85
N ASN A 58 -11.62 -3.67 3.24
CA ASN A 58 -12.62 -4.39 2.48
C ASN A 58 -12.59 -3.89 1.03
N TRP A 59 -12.47 -4.83 0.08
CA TRP A 59 -12.41 -4.48 -1.35
C TRP A 59 -13.06 -5.58 -2.18
N LEU A 60 -13.30 -5.26 -3.42
CA LEU A 60 -13.72 -6.21 -4.44
C LEU A 60 -12.90 -5.98 -5.72
N ASP A 61 -12.62 -7.05 -6.43
CA ASP A 61 -11.92 -7.01 -7.69
C ASP A 61 -12.89 -7.20 -8.85
N SER A 62 -12.71 -6.43 -9.90
CA SER A 62 -13.47 -6.56 -11.15
C SER A 62 -12.50 -6.56 -12.32
N TYR A 63 -12.62 -7.59 -13.17
CA TYR A 63 -11.77 -7.78 -14.33
C TYR A 63 -12.62 -7.84 -15.59
N LEU A 64 -12.24 -7.08 -16.59
CA LEU A 64 -12.75 -7.17 -17.94
C LEU A 64 -11.61 -7.66 -18.84
N MET A 65 -11.79 -8.79 -19.45
CA MET A 65 -10.83 -9.34 -20.41
C MET A 65 -11.50 -9.48 -21.77
N ASP A 66 -10.81 -8.98 -22.76
CA ASP A 66 -11.22 -9.07 -24.15
C ASP A 66 -10.21 -9.96 -24.88
N PHE A 67 -10.70 -11.12 -25.31
CA PHE A 67 -9.97 -12.02 -26.18
C PHE A 67 -10.60 -11.92 -27.56
N ASP A 68 -9.83 -12.08 -28.59
CA ASP A 68 -10.31 -12.04 -29.95
C ASP A 68 -11.66 -12.79 -30.08
N HIS A 69 -12.74 -12.03 -30.32
CA HIS A 69 -14.13 -12.51 -30.41
C HIS A 69 -14.78 -13.02 -29.12
N MET A 70 -14.19 -12.81 -27.93
CA MET A 70 -14.79 -13.27 -26.68
C MET A 70 -14.51 -12.32 -25.52
N ASN A 71 -15.54 -11.65 -25.02
CA ASN A 71 -15.47 -10.79 -23.83
C ASN A 71 -15.79 -11.58 -22.57
N MET A 72 -14.98 -11.43 -21.55
CA MET A 72 -15.20 -12.07 -20.26
C MET A 72 -15.16 -11.02 -19.14
N ARG A 73 -16.21 -10.97 -18.34
CA ARG A 73 -16.24 -10.16 -17.13
C ARG A 73 -16.20 -11.05 -15.91
N MET A 74 -15.27 -10.77 -15.03
CA MET A 74 -15.12 -11.45 -13.76
C MET A 74 -15.24 -10.44 -12.62
N MET A 75 -15.66 -10.90 -11.45
CA MET A 75 -15.79 -10.09 -10.25
C MET A 75 -15.60 -10.97 -9.03
N SER A 76 -14.90 -10.49 -8.04
CA SER A 76 -14.82 -11.17 -6.75
C SER A 76 -16.05 -10.89 -5.89
N ASP A 77 -16.26 -11.68 -4.86
CA ASP A 77 -17.03 -11.22 -3.71
C ASP A 77 -16.21 -10.18 -2.93
N ILE A 78 -16.82 -9.51 -1.97
CA ILE A 78 -16.10 -8.57 -1.11
C ILE A 78 -15.13 -9.36 -0.24
N TYR A 79 -13.86 -9.04 -0.34
CA TYR A 79 -12.82 -9.52 0.56
C TYR A 79 -12.88 -8.73 1.87
N MET A 80 -12.79 -9.42 2.98
CA MET A 80 -12.76 -8.83 4.32
C MET A 80 -11.38 -9.07 4.92
N GLY A 81 -10.49 -8.11 4.70
CA GLY A 81 -9.11 -8.18 5.19
C GLY A 81 -8.99 -7.72 6.63
N ALA A 82 -8.32 -8.49 7.48
CA ALA A 82 -7.86 -8.07 8.80
C ALA A 82 -6.35 -8.22 8.88
N GLY A 83 -5.67 -7.16 9.33
CA GLY A 83 -4.23 -7.11 9.37
C GLY A 83 -3.67 -6.46 10.62
N VAL A 84 -2.42 -6.80 10.90
CA VAL A 84 -1.61 -6.21 11.96
C VAL A 84 -0.43 -5.50 11.34
N TYR A 85 -0.21 -4.26 11.73
CA TYR A 85 0.94 -3.45 11.36
C TYR A 85 1.75 -3.11 12.59
N VAL A 86 3.04 -3.40 12.52
CA VAL A 86 4.00 -3.04 13.56
C VAL A 86 4.96 -2.02 12.98
N GLN A 87 5.07 -0.89 13.63
CA GLN A 87 6.01 0.17 13.25
C GLN A 87 6.99 0.42 14.39
N TYR A 88 8.27 0.47 14.04
CA TYR A 88 9.33 0.93 14.90
C TYR A 88 10.05 2.11 14.23
N MET A 89 9.98 3.29 14.85
CA MET A 89 10.49 4.54 14.27
C MET A 89 9.96 4.78 12.85
N ALA A 90 10.82 4.73 11.83
CA ALA A 90 10.47 4.94 10.43
C ALA A 90 10.08 3.64 9.70
N VAL A 91 10.41 2.47 10.22
CA VAL A 91 10.21 1.19 9.57
C VAL A 91 8.89 0.56 10.02
N SER A 92 8.09 0.08 9.08
CA SER A 92 6.85 -0.64 9.35
C SER A 92 6.76 -1.93 8.56
N VAL A 93 6.16 -2.92 9.18
CA VAL A 93 5.82 -4.21 8.56
C VAL A 93 4.37 -4.49 8.84
N GLY A 94 3.61 -4.83 7.80
CA GLY A 94 2.21 -5.18 7.89
C GLY A 94 1.92 -6.52 7.24
N TYR A 95 1.05 -7.29 7.87
CA TYR A 95 0.54 -8.52 7.31
C TYR A 95 -0.97 -8.56 7.43
N MET A 96 -1.64 -8.84 6.31
CA MET A 96 -3.10 -8.91 6.23
C MET A 96 -3.53 -10.25 5.67
N LEU A 97 -4.56 -10.81 6.30
CA LEU A 97 -5.23 -12.03 5.89
C LEU A 97 -6.68 -11.74 5.51
N ASP A 98 -7.17 -12.51 4.56
CA ASP A 98 -8.58 -12.52 4.21
C ASP A 98 -9.37 -13.35 5.22
N MET A 99 -10.27 -12.68 5.93
CA MET A 99 -11.16 -13.28 6.93
C MET A 99 -12.44 -13.85 6.31
N SER A 100 -12.71 -13.61 5.02
CA SER A 100 -13.91 -14.08 4.33
C SER A 100 -14.03 -15.60 4.33
N ASN A 101 -12.89 -16.29 4.31
CA ASN A 101 -12.84 -17.75 4.41
C ASN A 101 -13.25 -18.24 5.80
N ILE A 102 -12.84 -17.55 6.86
CA ILE A 102 -13.12 -17.90 8.26
C ILE A 102 -14.57 -17.57 8.63
N ILE A 103 -15.03 -16.36 8.24
CA ILE A 103 -16.35 -15.84 8.64
C ILE A 103 -17.45 -16.33 7.70
N GLY A 104 -17.19 -16.44 6.40
CA GLY A 104 -18.18 -16.71 5.35
C GLY A 104 -18.09 -18.08 4.71
N ASN A 105 -17.18 -18.96 5.13
CA ASN A 105 -16.89 -20.26 4.53
C ASN A 105 -16.79 -20.19 2.98
N LYS A 106 -16.15 -19.13 2.47
CA LYS A 106 -15.98 -18.89 1.03
C LYS A 106 -14.57 -19.33 0.63
N PRO A 107 -14.39 -19.93 -0.56
CA PRO A 107 -13.07 -20.37 -1.04
C PRO A 107 -12.23 -19.18 -1.54
N MET A 108 -12.08 -18.16 -0.68
CA MET A 108 -11.33 -16.96 -0.94
C MET A 108 -10.01 -17.03 -0.17
N ASN A 109 -8.92 -16.67 -0.80
CA ASN A 109 -7.63 -16.60 -0.15
C ASN A 109 -6.85 -15.43 -0.72
N HIS A 110 -6.78 -14.36 0.06
CA HIS A 110 -5.99 -13.18 -0.24
C HIS A 110 -5.00 -12.92 0.89
N LYS A 111 -3.76 -12.67 0.52
CA LYS A 111 -2.68 -12.32 1.43
C LYS A 111 -2.04 -11.04 0.97
N LYS A 112 -1.77 -10.14 1.91
CA LYS A 112 -1.06 -8.90 1.65
C LYS A 112 0.05 -8.73 2.67
N LEU A 113 1.26 -8.50 2.17
CA LEU A 113 2.42 -8.14 2.96
C LEU A 113 2.82 -6.72 2.58
N GLU A 114 3.04 -5.86 3.55
CA GLU A 114 3.49 -4.49 3.35
C GLU A 114 4.75 -4.23 4.16
N PHE A 115 5.70 -3.56 3.55
CA PHE A 115 6.88 -3.02 4.19
C PHE A 115 6.94 -1.52 3.91
N GLY A 116 7.08 -0.71 4.94
CA GLY A 116 7.14 0.73 4.82
C GLY A 116 8.37 1.34 5.47
N PHE A 117 8.92 2.34 4.81
CA PHE A 117 9.89 3.25 5.39
C PHE A 117 9.31 4.67 5.34
N ASN A 118 8.89 5.17 6.49
CA ASN A 118 8.14 6.40 6.63
C ASN A 118 8.99 7.45 7.37
N CYS A 119 9.49 8.43 6.66
CA CYS A 119 10.08 9.61 7.28
C CYS A 119 9.28 10.87 6.91
N GLN A 120 9.66 12.02 7.44
CA GLN A 120 8.92 13.25 7.25
C GLN A 120 9.02 13.78 5.82
N ARG A 121 10.18 13.58 5.17
CA ARG A 121 10.48 14.08 3.83
C ARG A 121 10.03 13.15 2.72
N PHE A 122 10.09 11.85 2.92
CA PHE A 122 9.65 10.87 1.95
C PHE A 122 9.07 9.61 2.60
N ASN A 123 8.32 8.88 1.83
CA ASN A 123 7.73 7.61 2.19
C ASN A 123 8.06 6.58 1.12
N VAL A 124 8.43 5.37 1.51
CA VAL A 124 8.64 4.25 0.60
C VAL A 124 7.83 3.08 1.11
N GLU A 125 7.04 2.49 0.23
CA GLU A 125 6.18 1.34 0.54
C GLU A 125 6.44 0.24 -0.48
N ALA A 126 6.83 -0.94 0.00
CA ALA A 126 6.88 -2.15 -0.81
C ALA A 126 5.74 -3.07 -0.38
N PHE A 127 5.11 -3.72 -1.34
CA PHE A 127 3.98 -4.60 -1.08
C PHE A 127 4.05 -5.88 -1.91
N TYR A 128 3.45 -6.93 -1.37
CA TYR A 128 3.17 -8.17 -2.04
C TYR A 128 1.73 -8.56 -1.79
N ASN A 129 0.99 -8.82 -2.87
CA ASN A 129 -0.39 -9.27 -2.86
C ASN A 129 -0.49 -10.60 -3.59
N GLU A 130 -1.20 -11.56 -3.00
CA GLU A 130 -1.54 -12.80 -3.65
C GLU A 130 -3.04 -13.06 -3.48
N ASN A 131 -3.72 -13.30 -4.60
CA ASN A 131 -5.13 -13.64 -4.61
C ASN A 131 -5.33 -14.98 -5.33
N THR A 132 -5.93 -15.94 -4.63
CA THR A 132 -6.27 -17.26 -5.16
C THR A 132 -7.68 -17.64 -4.76
N GLY A 133 -8.62 -17.60 -5.72
CA GLY A 133 -10.02 -17.97 -5.49
C GLY A 133 -10.96 -16.81 -5.23
N GLY A 134 -12.21 -17.11 -4.99
CA GLY A 134 -13.27 -16.12 -4.73
C GLY A 134 -13.73 -15.32 -5.93
N THR A 135 -13.35 -15.69 -7.14
CA THR A 135 -13.73 -14.99 -8.36
C THR A 135 -14.89 -15.70 -9.07
N TYR A 136 -15.83 -14.90 -9.57
CA TYR A 136 -17.00 -15.36 -10.31
C TYR A 136 -17.03 -14.73 -11.70
N LEU A 137 -17.41 -15.53 -12.70
CA LEU A 137 -17.78 -15.05 -14.01
C LEU A 137 -19.12 -14.33 -13.94
N ARG A 138 -19.17 -13.11 -14.45
CA ARG A 138 -20.36 -12.27 -14.57
C ARG A 138 -20.93 -12.26 -15.97
N SER A 139 -20.10 -12.36 -17.00
CA SER A 139 -20.48 -12.63 -18.38
C SER A 139 -19.35 -13.42 -19.05
N PHE A 140 -19.71 -14.18 -20.06
CA PHE A 140 -18.78 -15.02 -20.78
C PHE A 140 -19.21 -15.15 -22.23
N GLY A 141 -18.61 -14.38 -23.13
CA GLY A 141 -18.94 -14.32 -24.53
C GLY A 141 -20.45 -14.31 -24.78
N ASP A 142 -20.90 -15.14 -25.71
CA ASP A 142 -22.31 -15.28 -26.09
C ASP A 142 -23.12 -16.27 -25.19
N TYR A 143 -22.51 -16.78 -24.12
CA TYR A 143 -23.19 -17.68 -23.20
C TYR A 143 -24.45 -17.02 -22.63
N LYS A 144 -25.61 -17.71 -22.78
CA LYS A 144 -26.92 -17.18 -22.42
C LYS A 144 -27.28 -15.84 -23.09
N GLY A 145 -26.77 -15.58 -24.31
CA GLY A 145 -26.99 -14.31 -25.02
C GLY A 145 -26.35 -13.12 -24.31
N GLY A 146 -25.16 -13.30 -23.71
CA GLY A 146 -24.42 -12.24 -23.03
C GLY A 146 -25.00 -11.76 -21.69
N ARG A 147 -26.06 -12.45 -21.17
CA ARG A 147 -26.69 -12.08 -19.89
C ARG A 147 -25.77 -12.29 -18.71
N LEU A 148 -26.00 -11.52 -17.65
CA LEU A 148 -25.27 -11.65 -16.40
C LEU A 148 -25.47 -13.04 -15.79
N ILE A 149 -24.38 -13.66 -15.41
CA ILE A 149 -24.32 -14.96 -14.74
C ILE A 149 -23.56 -14.82 -13.41
N ARG A 150 -23.64 -15.82 -12.56
CA ARG A 150 -22.76 -15.98 -11.40
C ARG A 150 -22.28 -17.42 -11.38
N LYS A 151 -21.09 -17.65 -11.91
CA LYS A 151 -20.44 -18.96 -11.93
C LYS A 151 -19.05 -18.83 -11.33
N GLU A 152 -18.76 -19.66 -10.36
CA GLU A 152 -17.43 -19.69 -9.75
C GLU A 152 -16.36 -20.03 -10.80
N PHE A 153 -15.24 -19.31 -10.71
CA PHE A 153 -14.08 -19.52 -11.59
C PHE A 153 -12.81 -19.61 -10.75
N PRO A 154 -12.43 -20.80 -10.27
CA PRO A 154 -11.22 -20.98 -9.45
C PRO A 154 -9.93 -20.87 -10.26
N GLY A 155 -10.01 -20.72 -11.58
CA GLY A 155 -8.87 -20.66 -12.47
C GLY A 155 -8.11 -19.32 -12.49
N LEU A 156 -8.65 -18.27 -11.86
CA LEU A 156 -7.95 -16.99 -11.74
C LEU A 156 -7.05 -16.99 -10.51
N LYS A 157 -5.76 -16.76 -10.75
CA LYS A 157 -4.77 -16.51 -9.69
C LYS A 157 -4.00 -15.25 -10.04
N LEU A 158 -3.81 -14.39 -9.05
CA LEU A 158 -3.11 -13.12 -9.19
C LEU A 158 -1.99 -13.05 -8.18
N LYS A 159 -0.84 -12.58 -8.63
CA LYS A 159 0.27 -12.19 -7.79
C LYS A 159 0.72 -10.81 -8.20
N GLN A 160 0.87 -9.93 -7.24
CA GLN A 160 1.34 -8.59 -7.48
C GLN A 160 2.37 -8.21 -6.43
N TYR A 161 3.45 -7.62 -6.86
CA TYR A 161 4.40 -6.98 -5.96
C TYR A 161 4.82 -5.64 -6.55
N GLY A 162 5.24 -4.75 -5.69
CA GLY A 162 5.66 -3.44 -6.15
C GLY A 162 6.30 -2.61 -5.06
N ILE A 163 6.77 -1.45 -5.47
CA ILE A 163 7.34 -0.43 -4.61
C ILE A 163 6.84 0.93 -5.03
N HIS A 164 6.43 1.74 -4.06
CA HIS A 164 6.03 3.13 -4.25
C HIS A 164 6.90 4.03 -3.40
N GLY A 165 7.34 5.13 -3.96
CA GLY A 165 8.08 6.18 -3.24
C GLY A 165 7.38 7.52 -3.41
N TYR A 166 7.30 8.31 -2.34
CA TYR A 166 6.66 9.62 -2.32
C TYR A 166 7.62 10.63 -1.68
N TYR A 167 7.77 11.78 -2.29
CA TYR A 167 8.55 12.90 -1.77
C TYR A 167 7.63 14.08 -1.46
N PHE A 168 7.76 14.68 -0.28
CA PHE A 168 6.97 15.80 0.20
C PHE A 168 7.80 17.07 0.19
N PHE A 169 7.43 18.05 -0.67
CA PHE A 169 8.23 19.28 -0.84
C PHE A 169 8.19 20.18 0.38
N ASN A 170 7.01 20.31 1.02
CA ASN A 170 6.84 21.08 2.25
C ASN A 170 6.89 20.19 3.50
N ASN A 171 7.87 19.31 3.58
CA ASN A 171 7.99 18.33 4.66
C ASN A 171 8.17 18.95 6.05
N ARG A 172 8.62 20.21 6.15
CA ARG A 172 8.80 20.87 7.44
C ARG A 172 7.48 21.21 8.12
N GLU A 173 6.48 21.62 7.35
CA GLU A 173 5.17 22.05 7.84
C GLU A 173 4.08 20.99 7.66
N TYR A 174 4.11 20.27 6.55
CA TYR A 174 3.14 19.21 6.23
C TYR A 174 3.64 17.85 6.70
N SER A 175 2.81 17.10 7.41
CA SER A 175 3.16 15.75 7.85
C SER A 175 2.21 14.69 7.30
N ASN A 176 2.72 13.88 6.37
CA ASN A 176 2.04 12.66 5.93
C ASN A 176 1.86 11.67 7.08
N GLY A 177 2.87 11.60 7.96
CA GLY A 177 2.82 10.74 9.14
C GLY A 177 1.74 11.10 10.16
N ALA A 178 1.27 12.34 10.18
CA ALA A 178 0.15 12.75 11.03
C ALA A 178 -1.19 12.22 10.49
N ALA A 179 -1.35 12.22 9.15
CA ALA A 179 -2.59 11.81 8.49
C ALA A 179 -2.75 10.27 8.41
N TYR A 180 -1.67 9.56 8.05
CA TYR A 180 -1.77 8.17 7.63
C TYR A 180 -1.15 7.15 8.60
N SER A 181 -0.13 7.55 9.38
CA SER A 181 0.54 6.62 10.30
C SER A 181 0.47 7.00 11.77
N TYR A 182 -0.17 8.14 12.10
CA TYR A 182 -0.27 8.66 13.46
C TYR A 182 1.10 8.74 14.17
N SER A 183 2.18 8.96 13.39
CA SER A 183 3.55 9.05 13.91
C SER A 183 3.93 10.46 14.35
N ARG A 184 3.15 11.42 13.92
CA ARG A 184 3.32 12.85 14.19
C ARG A 184 1.98 13.47 14.58
N ILE A 185 2.04 14.65 15.13
CA ILE A 185 0.89 15.50 15.44
C ILE A 185 1.02 16.75 14.59
N GLN A 186 0.04 17.00 13.72
CA GLN A 186 -0.09 18.27 12.99
C GLN A 186 -0.75 19.29 13.89
N LYS A 187 -0.09 20.40 14.18
CA LYS A 187 -0.59 21.45 15.08
C LYS A 187 -1.30 22.58 14.34
N ARG A 188 -0.81 22.91 13.14
CA ARG A 188 -1.36 23.93 12.23
C ARG A 188 -1.65 23.31 10.87
N SER A 189 -2.64 23.85 10.19
CA SER A 189 -2.97 23.42 8.82
C SER A 189 -1.81 23.73 7.89
N ALA A 190 -1.46 22.77 7.05
CA ALA A 190 -0.43 22.92 6.04
C ALA A 190 -0.67 21.95 4.88
N GLY A 191 -0.09 22.25 3.73
CA GLY A 191 -0.13 21.40 2.56
C GLY A 191 1.24 21.22 1.93
N SER A 192 1.36 20.23 1.05
CA SER A 192 2.58 19.93 0.32
C SER A 192 2.29 19.46 -1.08
N PHE A 193 3.09 19.91 -2.04
CA PHE A 193 3.23 19.19 -3.29
C PHE A 193 3.87 17.82 -3.02
N ILE A 194 3.41 16.82 -3.77
CA ILE A 194 3.85 15.43 -3.64
C ILE A 194 4.27 14.96 -5.01
N LEU A 195 5.49 14.41 -5.08
CA LEU A 195 5.99 13.68 -6.24
C LEU A 195 6.12 12.23 -5.84
N GLY A 196 5.55 11.33 -6.63
CA GLY A 196 5.64 9.90 -6.39
C GLY A 196 6.13 9.15 -7.61
N PHE A 197 6.81 8.05 -7.36
CA PHE A 197 7.17 7.06 -8.35
C PHE A 197 6.76 5.68 -7.86
N GLY A 198 6.23 4.86 -8.75
CA GLY A 198 5.83 3.50 -8.46
C GLY A 198 6.28 2.51 -9.53
N TYR A 199 6.66 1.34 -9.09
CA TYR A 199 6.83 0.17 -9.92
C TYR A 199 5.98 -0.96 -9.36
N SER A 200 5.27 -1.65 -10.22
CA SER A 200 4.57 -2.89 -9.85
C SER A 200 4.62 -3.92 -10.98
N ASN A 201 4.77 -5.15 -10.59
CA ASN A 201 4.62 -6.31 -11.45
C ASN A 201 3.34 -7.05 -11.07
N LEU A 202 2.55 -7.42 -12.07
CA LEU A 202 1.31 -8.17 -11.92
C LEU A 202 1.35 -9.43 -12.78
N ASP A 203 1.31 -10.58 -12.13
CA ASP A 203 1.17 -11.89 -12.77
C ASP A 203 -0.29 -12.34 -12.69
N ILE A 204 -0.89 -12.56 -13.85
CA ILE A 204 -2.26 -13.09 -13.98
C ILE A 204 -2.17 -14.48 -14.57
N ASN A 205 -2.63 -15.48 -13.84
CA ASN A 205 -2.76 -16.84 -14.35
C ASN A 205 -4.27 -17.17 -14.49
N LEU A 206 -4.66 -17.48 -15.72
CA LEU A 206 -6.02 -17.87 -16.13
C LEU A 206 -6.02 -19.31 -16.59
N ASP A 207 -6.54 -20.24 -15.79
CA ASP A 207 -6.66 -21.63 -16.18
C ASP A 207 -8.09 -21.97 -16.64
N PHE A 208 -8.34 -21.90 -17.93
CA PHE A 208 -9.64 -22.22 -18.51
C PHE A 208 -10.01 -23.70 -18.44
N ARG A 209 -9.10 -24.60 -18.08
CA ARG A 209 -9.43 -26.01 -17.83
C ARG A 209 -10.36 -26.17 -16.64
N THR A 210 -10.38 -25.20 -15.72
CA THR A 210 -11.24 -25.17 -14.52
C THR A 210 -12.66 -24.68 -14.80
N LEU A 211 -12.95 -24.20 -16.01
CA LEU A 211 -14.30 -23.75 -16.38
C LEU A 211 -15.32 -24.89 -16.28
N PRO A 212 -16.54 -24.60 -15.80
CA PRO A 212 -17.68 -25.53 -15.89
C PRO A 212 -17.94 -25.95 -17.33
N TYR A 213 -18.30 -27.24 -17.54
CA TYR A 213 -18.50 -27.80 -18.87
C TYR A 213 -19.41 -26.98 -19.80
N PRO A 214 -20.55 -26.42 -19.37
CA PRO A 214 -21.40 -25.63 -20.25
C PRO A 214 -20.71 -24.38 -20.82
N LEU A 215 -19.76 -23.79 -20.07
CA LEU A 215 -19.01 -22.62 -20.52
C LEU A 215 -17.90 -22.98 -21.51
N LYS A 216 -17.33 -24.19 -21.39
CA LYS A 216 -16.29 -24.67 -22.32
C LYS A 216 -16.79 -24.76 -23.75
N LEU A 217 -18.08 -25.00 -23.96
CA LEU A 217 -18.70 -25.07 -25.30
C LEU A 217 -18.77 -23.71 -26.02
N PHE A 218 -18.66 -22.61 -25.27
CA PHE A 218 -18.66 -21.24 -25.79
C PHE A 218 -17.25 -20.64 -25.91
N MET A 219 -16.22 -21.44 -25.62
CA MET A 219 -14.83 -20.99 -25.80
C MET A 219 -14.52 -20.83 -27.28
N LYS A 220 -14.01 -19.66 -27.64
CA LYS A 220 -13.50 -19.36 -29.00
C LYS A 220 -12.00 -19.42 -29.08
N ILE A 221 -11.32 -19.65 -27.94
CA ILE A 221 -9.87 -19.81 -27.82
C ILE A 221 -9.53 -21.18 -27.21
N PRO A 222 -8.31 -21.68 -27.34
CA PRO A 222 -7.90 -22.97 -26.75
C PRO A 222 -8.14 -23.04 -25.23
N ILE A 223 -8.61 -24.19 -24.75
CA ILE A 223 -8.84 -24.45 -23.32
C ILE A 223 -7.53 -24.86 -22.67
N GLN A 224 -6.75 -23.88 -22.27
CA GLN A 224 -5.44 -24.05 -21.66
C GLN A 224 -5.17 -22.97 -20.61
N PRO A 225 -4.11 -23.05 -19.81
CA PRO A 225 -3.67 -21.95 -18.97
C PRO A 225 -3.06 -20.83 -19.83
N TYR A 226 -3.41 -19.59 -19.47
CA TYR A 226 -2.80 -18.38 -20.01
C TYR A 226 -2.14 -17.63 -18.87
N VAL A 227 -0.92 -17.16 -19.09
CA VAL A 227 -0.17 -16.37 -18.11
C VAL A 227 0.15 -15.03 -18.74
N PHE A 228 -0.18 -13.96 -18.03
CA PHE A 228 0.09 -12.59 -18.44
C PHE A 228 0.99 -11.96 -17.39
N HIS A 229 2.00 -11.26 -17.84
CA HIS A 229 2.93 -10.49 -17.01
C HIS A 229 2.84 -9.03 -17.41
N TYR A 230 2.58 -8.17 -16.43
CA TYR A 230 2.50 -6.73 -16.62
C TYR A 230 3.47 -6.05 -15.68
N ASP A 231 4.37 -5.25 -16.26
CA ASP A 231 5.25 -4.36 -15.52
C ASP A 231 4.73 -2.92 -15.69
N THR A 232 4.34 -2.30 -14.61
CA THR A 232 3.77 -0.96 -14.61
C THR A 232 4.68 0.01 -13.91
N TYR A 233 5.04 1.09 -14.58
CA TYR A 233 5.77 2.23 -14.03
C TYR A 233 4.83 3.40 -13.89
N ASN A 234 4.73 3.95 -12.68
CA ASN A 234 3.80 5.03 -12.36
C ASN A 234 4.55 6.28 -11.94
N LEU A 235 4.14 7.42 -12.50
CA LEU A 235 4.53 8.74 -12.05
C LEU A 235 3.30 9.41 -11.43
N LEU A 236 3.43 9.90 -10.20
CA LEU A 236 2.38 10.55 -9.44
C LEU A 236 2.82 11.98 -9.13
N ILE A 237 1.98 12.95 -9.45
CA ILE A 237 2.23 14.35 -9.12
C ILE A 237 0.94 14.93 -8.57
N GLY A 238 0.98 15.48 -7.36
CA GLY A 238 -0.24 16.03 -6.78
C GLY A 238 0.00 16.88 -5.55
N TYR A 239 -1.04 17.03 -4.76
CA TYR A 239 -1.04 17.88 -3.58
C TYR A 239 -1.82 17.24 -2.45
N GLY A 240 -1.26 17.33 -1.24
CA GLY A 240 -1.91 16.93 0.00
C GLY A 240 -2.07 18.11 0.93
N TYR A 241 -3.20 18.17 1.64
CA TYR A 241 -3.48 19.21 2.61
C TYR A 241 -4.02 18.63 3.90
N ASN A 242 -3.38 19.02 5.01
CA ASN A 242 -3.79 18.71 6.38
C ASN A 242 -4.54 19.91 6.95
N TRP A 243 -5.83 19.76 7.15
CA TRP A 243 -6.66 20.79 7.79
C TRP A 243 -6.83 20.45 9.27
N VAL A 244 -6.25 21.26 10.15
CA VAL A 244 -6.40 21.17 11.60
C VAL A 244 -7.50 22.12 12.04
N PHE A 245 -8.62 21.54 12.51
CA PHE A 245 -9.71 22.30 13.07
C PHE A 245 -9.96 21.79 14.50
N LYS A 246 -9.82 22.67 15.49
CA LYS A 246 -9.71 22.31 16.91
C LYS A 246 -8.45 21.48 17.24
N ARG A 247 -8.05 21.53 18.49
CA ARG A 247 -6.76 21.01 18.98
C ARG A 247 -6.48 19.53 18.69
N ASN A 248 -7.52 18.72 18.40
CA ASN A 248 -7.42 17.27 18.32
C ASN A 248 -8.00 16.67 17.02
N PHE A 249 -8.40 17.50 16.05
CA PHE A 249 -9.01 17.01 14.83
C PHE A 249 -8.18 17.41 13.61
N LEU A 250 -7.77 16.40 12.88
CA LEU A 250 -7.09 16.50 11.59
C LEU A 250 -7.99 15.93 10.49
N PHE A 251 -8.18 16.69 9.43
CA PHE A 251 -8.78 16.21 8.19
C PHE A 251 -7.76 16.35 7.07
N ASN A 252 -7.47 15.26 6.37
CA ASN A 252 -6.55 15.25 5.25
C ASN A 252 -7.30 15.06 3.93
N ILE A 253 -6.92 15.84 2.93
CA ILE A 253 -7.29 15.63 1.53
C ILE A 253 -6.02 15.51 0.73
N THR A 254 -5.91 14.44 -0.06
CA THR A 254 -4.78 14.23 -0.97
C THR A 254 -5.31 13.84 -2.34
N ALA A 255 -4.85 14.54 -3.37
CA ALA A 255 -5.11 14.22 -4.77
C ALA A 255 -3.79 13.93 -5.47
N LEU A 256 -3.66 12.71 -5.99
CA LEU A 256 -2.45 12.21 -6.66
C LEU A 256 -2.83 11.59 -8.02
N PRO A 257 -3.10 12.40 -9.05
CA PRO A 257 -3.21 11.89 -10.40
C PRO A 257 -1.96 11.10 -10.77
N THR A 258 -2.19 9.98 -11.46
CA THR A 258 -1.15 9.00 -11.80
C THR A 258 -1.12 8.80 -13.30
N ILE A 259 0.08 8.79 -13.86
CA ILE A 259 0.33 8.38 -15.24
C ILE A 259 1.13 7.08 -15.16
N GLY A 260 0.57 6.01 -15.75
CA GLY A 260 1.19 4.69 -15.80
C GLY A 260 1.58 4.31 -17.22
N ILE A 261 2.70 3.60 -17.35
CA ILE A 261 3.19 2.98 -18.59
C ILE A 261 3.38 1.50 -18.28
N ASN A 262 2.80 0.65 -19.11
CA ASN A 262 2.92 -0.81 -19.06
C ASN A 262 3.87 -1.31 -20.15
#